data_c15b9abdb59ee343e9eadacd13d62f0c
#
_entry.id   c15b9abdb59ee343e9eadacd13d62f0c
#
_cell.length_a   1.000
_cell.length_b   1.000
_cell.length_c   1.000
_cell.angle_alpha   90.00
_cell.angle_beta   90.00
_cell.angle_gamma   90.00
#
_symmetry.space_group_name_H-M   'P 1'
#
loop_
_entity.id
_entity.type
_entity.pdbx_description
1 polymer ?
#
loop_
_entity_poly.entity_id
_entity_poly.type
_entity_poly.pdbx_seq_one_letter_code
_entity_poly.pdbx_strand_id
1 'polypeptide(L)'
;MSTGRNSAQRDSDRARIRATRAACHICGDPIDYTLKWPDPMCFVADHVTPLIKGGRDHISNKAAAHNKCNSKKRARDYAPIVRRSGSLD
;
A
#
# COMPACT_ATOMS: atom_id res chain seq x y z
N MET A 1 -7.23 -22.90 -6.48
CA MET A 1 -6.89 -22.33 -6.15
C MET A 1 -6.56 -21.50 -5.07
N SER A 2 -5.48 -21.57 -4.61
CA SER A 2 -5.02 -20.84 -3.51
C SER A 2 -5.02 -19.38 -3.75
N THR A 3 -4.85 -18.99 -4.96
CA THR A 3 -4.81 -17.58 -5.22
C THR A 3 -6.14 -16.93 -4.97
N GLY A 4 -7.22 -17.65 -5.18
CA GLY A 4 -8.53 -17.08 -4.96
C GLY A 4 -8.75 -16.73 -3.51
N ARG A 5 -8.19 -17.50 -2.62
CA ARG A 5 -8.34 -17.28 -1.24
C ARG A 5 -7.71 -15.97 -0.82
N ASN A 6 -6.51 -15.67 -1.34
CA ASN A 6 -5.82 -14.47 -1.00
C ASN A 6 -6.51 -13.24 -1.58
N SER A 7 -7.11 -13.36 -2.75
CA SER A 7 -7.82 -12.25 -3.35
C SER A 7 -9.03 -11.87 -2.53
N ALA A 8 -9.78 -12.85 -2.04
CA ALA A 8 -10.95 -12.58 -1.24
C ALA A 8 -10.57 -11.87 0.06
N GLN A 9 -9.49 -12.29 0.68
CA GLN A 9 -9.03 -11.67 1.91
C GLN A 9 -8.59 -10.23 1.65
N ARG A 10 -7.88 -9.99 0.58
CA ARG A 10 -7.43 -8.65 0.25
C ARG A 10 -8.59 -7.73 -0.06
N ASP A 11 -9.60 -8.22 -0.79
CA ASP A 11 -10.76 -7.42 -1.12
C ASP A 11 -11.54 -7.07 0.14
N SER A 12 -11.67 -8.00 1.07
CA SER A 12 -12.37 -7.78 2.31
C SER A 12 -11.63 -6.76 3.16
N ASP A 13 -10.32 -6.89 3.29
CA ASP A 13 -9.51 -5.96 4.07
C ASP A 13 -9.57 -4.55 3.48
N ARG A 14 -9.48 -4.48 2.15
CA ARG A 14 -9.52 -3.20 1.46
C ARG A 14 -10.86 -2.50 1.70
N ALA A 15 -11.96 -3.25 1.63
CA ALA A 15 -13.27 -2.69 1.84
C ALA A 15 -13.42 -2.18 3.27
N ARG A 16 -12.86 -2.89 4.22
CA ARG A 16 -12.94 -2.50 5.62
C ARG A 16 -12.18 -1.21 5.87
N ILE A 17 -10.98 -1.10 5.30
CA ILE A 17 -10.17 0.10 5.47
C ILE A 17 -10.82 1.28 4.75
N ARG A 18 -11.37 1.04 3.57
CA ARG A 18 -12.05 2.07 2.82
C ARG A 18 -13.22 2.64 3.61
N ALA A 19 -13.93 1.79 4.31
CA ALA A 19 -15.08 2.22 5.08
C ALA A 19 -14.73 3.17 6.22
N THR A 20 -13.48 3.15 6.67
CA THR A 20 -13.05 4.06 7.74
C THR A 20 -12.87 5.49 7.27
N ARG A 21 -12.69 5.70 5.96
CA ARG A 21 -12.44 7.00 5.36
C ARG A 21 -11.25 7.69 6.01
N ALA A 22 -10.27 6.93 6.43
CA ALA A 22 -9.08 7.46 7.07
C ALA A 22 -8.25 8.29 6.11
N ALA A 23 -7.43 9.18 6.64
CA ALA A 23 -6.48 9.93 5.83
C ALA A 23 -5.32 9.02 5.44
N CYS A 24 -4.52 9.46 4.47
CA CYS A 24 -3.35 8.70 4.04
C CYS A 24 -2.37 8.56 5.20
N HIS A 25 -1.97 7.34 5.51
CA HIS A 25 -1.05 7.14 6.63
C HIS A 25 0.39 7.56 6.29
N ILE A 26 0.67 7.81 5.04
CA ILE A 26 2.01 8.21 4.60
C ILE A 26 2.18 9.73 4.63
N CYS A 27 1.29 10.46 3.99
CA CYS A 27 1.40 11.92 3.94
C CYS A 27 0.47 12.65 4.92
N GLY A 28 -0.51 11.97 5.45
CA GLY A 28 -1.42 12.58 6.42
C GLY A 28 -2.60 13.36 5.84
N ASP A 29 -2.64 13.53 4.54
CA ASP A 29 -3.72 14.29 3.92
C ASP A 29 -4.95 13.43 3.68
N PRO A 30 -6.13 14.04 3.63
CA PRO A 30 -7.35 13.31 3.36
C PRO A 30 -7.31 12.64 1.99
N ILE A 31 -8.03 11.54 1.85
CA ILE A 31 -8.09 10.81 0.59
C ILE A 31 -9.50 10.98 0.00
N ASP A 32 -9.57 11.25 -1.28
CA ASP A 32 -10.85 11.34 -1.98
C ASP A 32 -11.25 9.93 -2.41
N TYR A 33 -12.14 9.32 -1.65
CA TYR A 33 -12.55 7.94 -1.87
C TYR A 33 -13.45 7.75 -3.09
N THR A 34 -13.78 8.82 -3.80
CA THR A 34 -14.56 8.71 -5.03
C THR A 34 -13.67 8.44 -6.23
N LEU A 35 -12.37 8.69 -6.10
CA LEU A 35 -11.45 8.46 -7.21
C LEU A 35 -11.16 6.97 -7.35
N LYS A 36 -10.89 6.55 -8.58
CA LYS A 36 -10.63 5.15 -8.86
C LYS A 36 -9.25 4.93 -9.41
N TRP A 37 -8.71 3.77 -9.13
CA TRP A 37 -7.43 3.37 -9.66
C TRP A 37 -7.50 3.43 -11.19
N PRO A 38 -6.50 3.92 -11.88
CA PRO A 38 -5.14 4.19 -11.39
C PRO A 38 -4.86 5.67 -11.05
N ASP A 39 -5.87 6.42 -10.68
CA ASP A 39 -5.66 7.83 -10.35
C ASP A 39 -4.59 7.92 -9.25
N PRO A 40 -3.59 8.81 -9.39
CA PRO A 40 -2.53 8.93 -8.39
C PRO A 40 -3.01 9.26 -7.00
N MET A 41 -4.16 9.92 -6.90
CA MET A 41 -4.70 10.33 -5.60
C MET A 41 -5.77 9.39 -5.07
N CYS A 42 -6.01 8.27 -5.75
CA CYS A 42 -7.04 7.36 -5.29
C CYS A 42 -6.60 6.58 -4.06
N PHE A 43 -7.57 6.02 -3.35
CA PHE A 43 -7.31 5.17 -2.20
C PHE A 43 -6.71 3.83 -2.61
N VAL A 44 -5.72 3.41 -1.88
CA VAL A 44 -5.21 2.03 -1.96
C VAL A 44 -4.98 1.56 -0.52
N ALA A 45 -5.03 0.25 -0.30
CA ALA A 45 -4.70 -0.32 1.00
C ALA A 45 -3.22 -0.69 0.96
N ASP A 46 -2.43 -0.12 1.85
CA ASP A 46 -0.98 -0.32 1.87
C ASP A 46 -0.59 -1.16 3.08
N HIS A 47 0.43 -1.99 2.93
CA HIS A 47 1.00 -2.71 4.06
C HIS A 47 1.94 -1.74 4.79
N VAL A 48 1.64 -1.46 6.04
CA VAL A 48 2.45 -0.51 6.83
C VAL A 48 3.89 -1.00 6.89
N THR A 49 4.07 -2.28 7.23
CA THR A 49 5.37 -2.92 7.12
C THR A 49 5.35 -3.75 5.84
N PRO A 50 6.23 -3.47 4.88
CA PRO A 50 6.21 -4.20 3.62
C PRO A 50 6.40 -5.69 3.81
N LEU A 51 5.76 -6.48 2.97
CA LEU A 51 5.89 -7.92 3.04
C LEU A 51 7.33 -8.37 2.89
N ILE A 52 8.08 -7.69 2.04
CA ILE A 52 9.48 -8.01 1.81
C ILE A 52 10.31 -7.77 3.06
N LYS A 53 9.84 -6.96 3.98
CA LYS A 53 10.53 -6.70 5.23
C LYS A 53 9.92 -7.48 6.40
N GLY A 54 9.18 -8.52 6.10
CA GLY A 54 8.59 -9.36 7.13
C GLY A 54 7.22 -8.96 7.60
N GLY A 55 6.59 -8.01 6.94
CA GLY A 55 5.24 -7.57 7.30
C GLY A 55 4.23 -8.67 7.03
N ARG A 56 3.15 -8.67 7.78
CA ARG A 56 2.10 -9.67 7.63
C ARG A 56 1.06 -9.20 6.63
N ASP A 57 0.50 -10.11 5.89
CA ASP A 57 -0.61 -9.80 4.99
C ASP A 57 -1.90 -9.93 5.79
N HIS A 58 -2.10 -9.04 6.71
CA HIS A 58 -3.21 -9.07 7.65
C HIS A 58 -3.75 -7.66 7.83
N ILE A 59 -5.03 -7.54 8.13
CA ILE A 59 -5.67 -6.23 8.26
C ILE A 59 -4.96 -5.34 9.28
N SER A 60 -4.40 -5.91 10.32
CA SER A 60 -3.70 -5.13 11.34
C SER A 60 -2.44 -4.45 10.82
N ASN A 61 -1.96 -4.89 9.66
CA ASN A 61 -0.76 -4.32 9.05
C ASN A 61 -1.13 -3.52 7.79
N LYS A 62 -2.39 -3.14 7.62
CA LYS A 62 -2.82 -2.42 6.43
C LYS A 62 -3.40 -1.07 6.82
N ALA A 63 -3.20 -0.09 5.99
CA ALA A 63 -3.71 1.25 6.23
C ALA A 63 -4.01 1.94 4.91
N ALA A 64 -4.84 2.98 4.97
CA ALA A 64 -5.22 3.72 3.78
C ALA A 64 -4.07 4.60 3.30
N ALA A 65 -3.89 4.70 2.02
CA ALA A 65 -2.87 5.55 1.44
C ALA A 65 -3.31 6.05 0.07
N HIS A 66 -2.70 7.14 -0.40
CA HIS A 66 -2.88 7.56 -1.77
C HIS A 66 -2.06 6.64 -2.66
N ASN A 67 -2.55 6.35 -3.84
CA ASN A 67 -1.84 5.52 -4.80
C ASN A 67 -0.42 6.04 -5.06
N LYS A 68 -0.26 7.35 -5.26
CA LYS A 68 1.08 7.89 -5.52
C LYS A 68 1.99 7.76 -4.31
N CYS A 69 1.47 7.93 -3.10
CA CYS A 69 2.29 7.81 -1.90
C CYS A 69 2.74 6.36 -1.72
N ASN A 70 1.84 5.43 -1.98
CA ASN A 70 2.15 4.01 -1.92
C ASN A 70 3.20 3.63 -2.96
N SER A 71 3.09 4.18 -4.17
CA SER A 71 4.07 3.89 -5.22
C SER A 71 5.46 4.39 -4.85
N LYS A 72 5.55 5.59 -4.27
CA LYS A 72 6.83 6.11 -3.84
C LYS A 72 7.41 5.29 -2.71
N LYS A 73 6.57 4.85 -1.77
CA LYS A 73 7.02 4.04 -0.66
C LYS A 73 7.54 2.71 -1.17
N ARG A 74 6.84 2.09 -2.10
CA ARG A 74 7.27 0.81 -2.67
C ARG A 74 8.59 0.93 -3.39
N ALA A 75 8.78 1.98 -4.16
CA ALA A 75 10.03 2.20 -4.88
C ALA A 75 11.19 2.31 -3.90
N ARG A 76 10.99 3.05 -2.80
CA ARG A 76 12.04 3.23 -1.83
C ARG A 76 12.32 1.94 -1.08
N ASP A 77 11.29 1.18 -0.76
CA ASP A 77 11.45 -0.03 0.04
C ASP A 77 12.01 -1.22 -0.75
N TYR A 78 11.73 -1.24 -2.05
CA TYR A 78 12.06 -2.42 -2.85
C TYR A 78 13.22 -2.24 -3.82
N ALA A 79 13.59 -1.03 -4.09
CA ALA A 79 14.61 -0.81 -5.06
C ALA A 79 16.01 -0.66 -4.60
N PRO A 80 16.24 -0.17 -3.52
CA PRO A 80 17.51 0.24 -3.12
C PRO A 80 18.64 -0.61 -3.30
N ILE A 81 18.46 -1.76 -3.14
CA ILE A 81 19.52 -2.58 -3.21
C ILE A 81 20.30 -2.38 -4.37
N VAL A 82 19.68 -2.27 -5.36
CA VAL A 82 20.30 -2.19 -6.53
C VAL A 82 21.13 -1.05 -6.68
N ARG A 83 20.66 0.02 -6.51
CA ARG A 83 21.35 1.04 -6.81
C ARG A 83 22.38 1.33 -6.03
N ARG A 84 22.37 1.00 -4.95
CA ARG A 84 23.28 1.37 -4.18
C ARG A 84 24.49 0.93 -4.55
N SER A 85 24.52 0.04 -5.08
CA SER A 85 25.71 -0.45 -5.33
C SER A 85 26.36 0.34 -6.30
N GLY A 86 25.86 0.62 -6.97
CA GLY A 86 26.50 1.28 -7.87
C GLY A 86 26.80 2.56 -7.60
N SER A 87 26.83 2.61 -7.23
CA SER A 87 27.05 3.62 -6.97
C SER A 87 27.84 4.14 -6.62
N LEU A 88 27.98 3.55 -6.42
CA LEU A 88 28.55 3.98 -5.95
C LEU A 88 29.03 4.23 -5.90
N ASP A 89 29.07 4.04 -6.07
CA ASP A 89 29.43 4.19 -5.75
C ASP A 89 29.76 4.41 -5.67
#